data_de1611c3c24b7a7a59f9e1fa55181370
#
_entry.id   de1611c3c24b7a7a59f9e1fa55181370
#
_cell.length_a   1.000
_cell.length_b   1.000
_cell.length_c   1.000
_cell.angle_alpha   90.00
_cell.angle_beta   90.00
_cell.angle_gamma   90.00
#
_symmetry.space_group_name_H-M   'P 1'
#
loop_
_entity.id
_entity.type
_entity.pdbx_description
1 polymer ?
#
loop_
_entity_poly.entity_id
_entity_poly.type
_entity_poly.pdbx_seq_one_letter_code
_entity_poly.pdbx_strand_id
1 'polypeptide(L)'
;GNTLVINGGNFIDGDWGKVWGGFYGGYSKNGSATGNSVTIASRDGVDPLFDTVIYGGFSGNADKDVFSGNTLNIHTKNLTTVNVKNFEYYNFYLPEDISAGETVLTLTDKSGTDLSGSKINVGVVGSAPALQAGDKIYLFANKNGIKADAGLTYGKIQQGVSVIYDFGALLEDDGKKLSATVNSIGSTDGTGESDGTGGTGGTGGKVTEQSKSPVETRAAAAAVVNSGADNVSGTGIANAVQAAGGNGQAEMFGASSGGNMRYKSGSYTDVHGYNLALGAAKAVKNNAGKLTYGPFAEYGWGNYTSHLDSGVRSDGNTKYYGVGAFVRQDNNNGFYYDGSLRYGRLESDYRSGDMIGADGNKVYSSYDSSSSYYGAHLGVGKVSSLDEKVRSDIYLKVLYNHQGSDSVALGGKGNGEVYEFDAVDSTRARVGGRLSKDFGKHGTGYVGMTYEYEFDGTARATVKGLSTPSPSIKGSSGMFEIGYVLKADGENGTDIELGLQNWLGKKQGVTASVNVVFKF
;
A
#
# COMPACT_ATOMS: atom_id res chain seq x y z
N GLY A 1 -15.25 -14.21 -32.02
CA GLY A 1 -16.19 -14.73 -31.03
C GLY A 1 -17.29 -13.74 -30.73
N ASN A 2 -18.41 -14.24 -30.29
CA ASN A 2 -19.56 -13.45 -29.84
C ASN A 2 -19.59 -13.42 -28.30
N THR A 3 -20.35 -12.47 -27.76
CA THR A 3 -20.57 -12.36 -26.32
C THR A 3 -22.06 -12.39 -26.02
N LEU A 4 -22.48 -13.28 -25.12
CA LEU A 4 -23.82 -13.35 -24.56
C LEU A 4 -23.75 -13.04 -23.07
N VAL A 5 -24.53 -12.05 -22.61
CA VAL A 5 -24.61 -11.69 -21.18
C VAL A 5 -26.04 -11.89 -20.69
N ILE A 6 -26.21 -12.62 -19.60
CA ILE A 6 -27.48 -12.91 -18.96
C ILE A 6 -27.38 -12.43 -17.50
N ASN A 7 -28.15 -11.38 -17.16
CA ASN A 7 -28.18 -10.77 -15.85
C ASN A 7 -29.53 -11.04 -15.19
N GLY A 8 -29.63 -12.17 -14.47
CA GLY A 8 -30.87 -12.59 -13.81
C GLY A 8 -31.95 -13.08 -14.76
N GLY A 9 -33.07 -13.52 -14.20
CA GLY A 9 -34.27 -13.94 -14.92
C GLY A 9 -34.53 -15.44 -14.90
N ASN A 10 -35.80 -15.80 -15.04
CA ASN A 10 -36.24 -17.19 -15.17
C ASN A 10 -36.49 -17.51 -16.62
N PHE A 11 -35.74 -18.48 -17.15
CA PHE A 11 -35.82 -18.98 -18.52
C PHE A 11 -36.34 -20.41 -18.50
N ILE A 12 -37.58 -20.56 -17.95
CA ILE A 12 -38.30 -21.83 -17.83
C ILE A 12 -39.43 -21.88 -18.85
N ASP A 13 -39.75 -23.08 -19.30
CA ASP A 13 -40.84 -23.35 -20.24
C ASP A 13 -42.20 -22.96 -19.59
N GLY A 14 -42.71 -21.80 -19.97
CA GLY A 14 -44.08 -21.37 -19.65
C GLY A 14 -44.97 -21.60 -20.86
N ASP A 15 -46.30 -21.47 -20.73
CA ASP A 15 -47.33 -21.70 -21.75
C ASP A 15 -47.17 -20.92 -23.09
N TRP A 16 -46.08 -20.17 -23.26
CA TRP A 16 -45.80 -19.30 -24.38
C TRP A 16 -44.62 -19.74 -25.26
N GLY A 17 -44.46 -21.02 -25.43
CA GLY A 17 -43.53 -21.57 -26.44
C GLY A 17 -42.18 -21.97 -25.87
N LYS A 18 -41.86 -23.24 -26.13
CA LYS A 18 -40.54 -23.83 -25.81
C LYS A 18 -39.43 -22.98 -26.37
N VAL A 19 -38.42 -22.67 -25.55
CA VAL A 19 -37.13 -22.18 -26.03
C VAL A 19 -36.48 -23.38 -26.77
N TRP A 20 -36.82 -23.50 -28.04
CA TRP A 20 -36.30 -24.58 -28.89
C TRP A 20 -34.81 -24.38 -29.08
N GLY A 21 -34.02 -25.24 -28.47
CA GLY A 21 -32.62 -25.43 -28.82
C GLY A 21 -31.56 -24.96 -27.85
N GLY A 22 -31.84 -24.13 -26.88
CA GLY A 22 -30.84 -23.70 -25.89
C GLY A 22 -30.32 -22.26 -26.09
N PHE A 23 -29.44 -21.83 -25.18
CA PHE A 23 -28.68 -20.57 -25.27
C PHE A 23 -27.33 -20.84 -25.93
N TYR A 24 -26.98 -20.04 -26.92
CA TYR A 24 -25.74 -20.21 -27.69
C TYR A 24 -24.86 -18.96 -27.54
N GLY A 25 -23.64 -19.13 -27.06
CA GLY A 25 -22.60 -18.11 -27.13
C GLY A 25 -22.27 -17.77 -28.59
N GLY A 26 -22.18 -18.77 -29.44
CA GLY A 26 -22.07 -18.63 -30.90
C GLY A 26 -22.81 -19.75 -31.64
N TYR A 27 -23.42 -19.39 -32.75
CA TYR A 27 -24.10 -20.32 -33.64
C TYR A 27 -23.58 -20.17 -35.07
N SER A 28 -23.29 -21.29 -35.75
CA SER A 28 -22.99 -21.32 -37.17
C SER A 28 -23.76 -22.44 -37.86
N LYS A 29 -24.30 -22.19 -39.02
CA LYS A 29 -25.01 -23.24 -39.77
C LYS A 29 -24.05 -24.27 -40.35
N ASN A 30 -22.91 -23.87 -40.89
CA ASN A 30 -21.99 -24.70 -41.63
C ASN A 30 -20.52 -24.58 -41.23
N GLY A 31 -20.16 -23.60 -40.37
CA GLY A 31 -18.79 -23.31 -39.96
C GLY A 31 -18.55 -23.59 -38.49
N SER A 32 -17.34 -23.33 -38.02
CA SER A 32 -16.97 -23.43 -36.62
C SER A 32 -17.63 -22.31 -35.79
N ALA A 33 -17.84 -22.56 -34.50
CA ALA A 33 -18.36 -21.61 -33.53
C ALA A 33 -17.44 -21.59 -32.29
N THR A 34 -16.34 -20.85 -32.39
CA THR A 34 -15.24 -20.83 -31.43
C THR A 34 -14.99 -19.41 -30.88
N GLY A 35 -14.27 -19.31 -29.75
CA GLY A 35 -13.88 -18.03 -29.13
C GLY A 35 -15.07 -17.22 -28.61
N ASN A 36 -16.19 -17.85 -28.28
CA ASN A 36 -17.37 -17.16 -27.77
C ASN A 36 -17.35 -17.08 -26.24
N SER A 37 -18.01 -16.07 -25.69
CA SER A 37 -18.14 -15.87 -24.26
C SER A 37 -19.62 -15.83 -23.84
N VAL A 38 -19.96 -16.60 -22.82
CA VAL A 38 -21.24 -16.53 -22.14
C VAL A 38 -21.00 -16.09 -20.71
N THR A 39 -21.68 -15.03 -20.26
CA THR A 39 -21.58 -14.54 -18.89
C THR A 39 -22.95 -14.60 -18.24
N ILE A 40 -23.01 -15.21 -17.05
CA ILE A 40 -24.23 -15.39 -16.26
C ILE A 40 -24.01 -14.74 -14.89
N ALA A 41 -24.88 -13.82 -14.50
CA ALA A 41 -24.87 -13.16 -13.22
C ALA A 41 -26.27 -13.09 -12.62
N SER A 42 -26.38 -13.00 -11.28
CA SER A 42 -27.63 -12.64 -10.63
C SER A 42 -27.92 -11.14 -10.80
N ARG A 43 -29.18 -10.78 -10.75
CA ARG A 43 -29.61 -9.39 -10.69
C ARG A 43 -30.61 -9.19 -9.56
N ASP A 44 -30.38 -8.17 -8.76
CA ASP A 44 -31.23 -7.80 -7.63
C ASP A 44 -31.50 -8.97 -6.65
N GLY A 45 -30.50 -9.86 -6.47
CA GLY A 45 -30.59 -11.03 -5.61
C GLY A 45 -31.39 -12.21 -6.20
N VAL A 46 -31.76 -12.14 -7.48
CA VAL A 46 -32.45 -13.23 -8.19
C VAL A 46 -31.44 -14.01 -9.03
N ASP A 47 -31.23 -15.27 -8.65
CA ASP A 47 -30.39 -16.19 -9.43
C ASP A 47 -31.10 -16.66 -10.69
N PRO A 48 -30.41 -16.76 -11.84
CA PRO A 48 -31.03 -17.26 -13.07
C PRO A 48 -31.38 -18.74 -12.99
N LEU A 49 -32.52 -19.10 -13.51
CA LEU A 49 -32.97 -20.48 -13.64
C LEU A 49 -33.24 -20.80 -15.12
N PHE A 50 -32.63 -21.88 -15.61
CA PHE A 50 -32.78 -22.34 -16.98
C PHE A 50 -33.31 -23.78 -17.02
N ASP A 51 -34.29 -24.05 -17.88
CA ASP A 51 -34.75 -25.41 -18.21
C ASP A 51 -34.22 -25.93 -19.56
N THR A 52 -33.13 -25.35 -20.03
CA THR A 52 -32.50 -25.67 -21.30
C THR A 52 -30.98 -25.81 -21.18
N VAL A 53 -30.32 -26.15 -22.28
CA VAL A 53 -28.85 -26.29 -22.37
C VAL A 53 -28.22 -24.97 -22.75
N ILE A 54 -27.08 -24.64 -22.13
CA ILE A 54 -26.24 -23.50 -22.49
C ILE A 54 -25.02 -24.00 -23.26
N TYR A 55 -24.81 -23.48 -24.46
CA TYR A 55 -23.73 -23.85 -25.34
C TYR A 55 -22.73 -22.70 -25.50
N GLY A 56 -21.43 -23.02 -25.46
CA GLY A 56 -20.37 -22.06 -25.83
C GLY A 56 -20.38 -21.82 -27.33
N GLY A 57 -20.38 -22.89 -28.12
CA GLY A 57 -20.53 -22.87 -29.56
C GLY A 57 -21.48 -23.97 -30.03
N PHE A 58 -22.13 -23.75 -31.15
CA PHE A 58 -22.95 -24.73 -31.83
C PHE A 58 -22.81 -24.61 -33.35
N SER A 59 -22.72 -25.75 -34.06
CA SER A 59 -22.73 -25.82 -35.53
C SER A 59 -23.77 -26.81 -36.02
N GLY A 60 -24.42 -26.45 -37.11
CA GLY A 60 -25.26 -27.40 -37.85
C GLY A 60 -24.45 -28.48 -38.57
N ASN A 61 -23.15 -28.32 -38.69
CA ASN A 61 -22.21 -29.31 -39.22
C ASN A 61 -21.37 -29.93 -38.08
N ALA A 62 -21.54 -31.21 -37.82
CA ALA A 62 -20.89 -31.92 -36.72
C ALA A 62 -19.34 -31.98 -36.81
N ASP A 63 -18.78 -31.81 -38.02
CA ASP A 63 -17.33 -31.85 -38.25
C ASP A 63 -16.63 -30.54 -37.92
N LYS A 64 -17.35 -29.55 -37.42
CA LYS A 64 -16.82 -28.20 -37.13
C LYS A 64 -16.50 -28.02 -35.64
N ASP A 65 -15.43 -27.30 -35.41
CA ASP A 65 -15.03 -26.95 -34.04
C ASP A 65 -16.07 -26.02 -33.39
N VAL A 66 -16.62 -26.46 -32.28
CA VAL A 66 -17.60 -25.73 -31.47
C VAL A 66 -17.13 -25.54 -30.01
N PHE A 67 -15.87 -25.90 -29.71
CA PHE A 67 -15.31 -26.00 -28.36
C PHE A 67 -14.22 -24.96 -28.10
N SER A 68 -13.25 -24.85 -29.02
CA SER A 68 -12.01 -24.09 -28.81
C SER A 68 -12.27 -22.62 -28.47
N GLY A 69 -11.67 -22.15 -27.38
CA GLY A 69 -11.75 -20.77 -26.93
C GLY A 69 -13.11 -20.32 -26.39
N ASN A 70 -14.12 -21.21 -26.35
CA ASN A 70 -15.42 -20.86 -25.78
C ASN A 70 -15.33 -20.82 -24.27
N THR A 71 -15.89 -19.77 -23.65
CA THR A 71 -15.79 -19.46 -22.23
C THR A 71 -17.15 -19.28 -21.59
N LEU A 72 -17.37 -19.91 -20.43
CA LEU A 72 -18.51 -19.65 -19.55
C LEU A 72 -18.02 -18.94 -18.30
N ASN A 73 -18.52 -17.71 -18.06
CA ASN A 73 -18.25 -16.93 -16.87
C ASN A 73 -19.49 -16.94 -15.97
N ILE A 74 -19.34 -17.38 -14.73
CA ILE A 74 -20.42 -17.49 -13.74
C ILE A 74 -20.12 -16.54 -12.58
N HIS A 75 -20.96 -15.50 -12.42
CA HIS A 75 -20.87 -14.48 -11.39
C HIS A 75 -22.02 -14.61 -10.36
N THR A 76 -22.42 -15.82 -10.06
CA THR A 76 -23.48 -16.13 -9.10
C THR A 76 -23.26 -17.50 -8.46
N LYS A 77 -24.10 -17.88 -7.53
CA LYS A 77 -24.21 -19.22 -6.95
C LYS A 77 -25.65 -19.74 -7.13
N ASN A 78 -25.90 -20.99 -6.80
CA ASN A 78 -27.24 -21.63 -6.89
C ASN A 78 -27.84 -21.63 -8.31
N LEU A 79 -27.01 -21.50 -9.34
CA LEU A 79 -27.46 -21.55 -10.73
C LEU A 79 -27.94 -22.95 -11.08
N THR A 80 -29.07 -23.07 -11.77
CA THR A 80 -29.60 -24.34 -12.27
C THR A 80 -29.86 -24.26 -13.77
N THR A 81 -29.40 -25.29 -14.51
CA THR A 81 -29.66 -25.45 -15.95
C THR A 81 -29.72 -26.93 -16.31
N VAL A 82 -30.22 -27.26 -17.51
CA VAL A 82 -30.22 -28.65 -17.96
C VAL A 82 -28.77 -29.13 -18.13
N ASN A 83 -27.95 -28.43 -18.91
CA ASN A 83 -26.55 -28.77 -19.11
C ASN A 83 -25.76 -27.55 -19.61
N VAL A 84 -24.44 -27.67 -19.56
CA VAL A 84 -23.49 -26.75 -20.21
C VAL A 84 -22.62 -27.54 -21.15
N LYS A 85 -22.47 -27.08 -22.41
CA LYS A 85 -21.76 -27.84 -23.45
C LYS A 85 -20.85 -26.95 -24.29
N ASN A 86 -19.76 -27.54 -24.79
CA ASN A 86 -18.86 -26.90 -25.76
C ASN A 86 -18.14 -25.65 -25.20
N PHE A 87 -17.70 -25.74 -23.95
CA PHE A 87 -16.85 -24.71 -23.33
C PHE A 87 -15.47 -25.29 -23.02
N GLU A 88 -14.42 -24.65 -23.55
CA GLU A 88 -13.04 -24.95 -23.14
C GLU A 88 -12.72 -24.36 -21.77
N TYR A 89 -13.31 -23.22 -21.43
CA TYR A 89 -13.03 -22.49 -20.18
C TYR A 89 -14.30 -22.31 -19.37
N TYR A 90 -14.24 -22.66 -18.08
CA TYR A 90 -15.24 -22.34 -17.06
C TYR A 90 -14.60 -21.45 -16.01
N ASN A 91 -15.06 -20.21 -15.90
CA ASN A 91 -14.59 -19.23 -14.94
C ASN A 91 -15.68 -19.01 -13.90
N PHE A 92 -15.42 -19.40 -12.65
CA PHE A 92 -16.31 -19.20 -11.52
C PHE A 92 -15.85 -17.98 -10.73
N TYR A 93 -16.59 -16.90 -10.78
CA TYR A 93 -16.40 -15.70 -10.00
C TYR A 93 -17.40 -15.70 -8.85
N LEU A 94 -17.01 -16.37 -7.76
CA LEU A 94 -17.89 -16.63 -6.63
C LEU A 94 -18.24 -15.33 -5.91
N PRO A 95 -19.53 -15.14 -5.50
CA PRO A 95 -19.94 -13.94 -4.80
C PRO A 95 -19.34 -13.88 -3.39
N GLU A 96 -19.35 -12.69 -2.79
CA GLU A 96 -18.77 -12.44 -1.47
C GLU A 96 -19.45 -13.21 -0.33
N ASP A 97 -20.67 -13.69 -0.53
CA ASP A 97 -21.44 -14.47 0.42
C ASP A 97 -21.31 -16.00 0.21
N ILE A 98 -20.36 -16.46 -0.62
CA ILE A 98 -20.10 -17.89 -0.81
C ILE A 98 -19.57 -18.52 0.48
N SER A 99 -20.09 -19.70 0.80
CA SER A 99 -19.71 -20.45 1.99
C SER A 99 -19.28 -21.88 1.62
N ALA A 100 -18.46 -22.48 2.48
CA ALA A 100 -18.07 -23.89 2.32
C ALA A 100 -19.32 -24.82 2.27
N GLY A 101 -19.30 -25.77 1.34
CA GLY A 101 -20.39 -26.73 1.12
C GLY A 101 -21.47 -26.26 0.14
N GLU A 102 -21.45 -25.00 -0.32
CA GLU A 102 -22.42 -24.51 -1.30
C GLU A 102 -22.13 -25.05 -2.72
N THR A 103 -23.19 -25.13 -3.55
CA THR A 103 -23.12 -25.54 -4.96
C THR A 103 -23.35 -24.32 -5.84
N VAL A 104 -22.43 -24.10 -6.80
CA VAL A 104 -22.52 -22.96 -7.72
C VAL A 104 -23.44 -23.27 -8.90
N LEU A 105 -23.24 -24.43 -9.56
CA LEU A 105 -24.00 -24.82 -10.75
C LEU A 105 -24.55 -26.23 -10.62
N THR A 106 -25.89 -26.34 -10.59
CA THR A 106 -26.63 -27.60 -10.61
C THR A 106 -27.09 -27.92 -12.02
N LEU A 107 -26.77 -29.14 -12.51
CA LEU A 107 -27.10 -29.65 -13.82
C LEU A 107 -28.12 -30.79 -13.71
N THR A 108 -29.12 -30.77 -14.59
CA THR A 108 -30.25 -31.72 -14.50
C THR A 108 -30.32 -32.74 -15.65
N ASP A 109 -29.40 -32.68 -16.63
CA ASP A 109 -29.35 -33.57 -17.78
C ASP A 109 -29.25 -35.02 -17.33
N LYS A 110 -30.20 -35.85 -17.79
CA LYS A 110 -30.28 -37.30 -17.48
C LYS A 110 -29.14 -38.10 -18.08
N SER A 111 -28.49 -37.59 -19.10
CA SER A 111 -27.33 -38.23 -19.74
C SER A 111 -25.98 -37.91 -19.04
N GLY A 112 -26.04 -37.10 -17.99
CA GLY A 112 -24.85 -36.60 -17.31
C GLY A 112 -24.24 -35.37 -18.03
N THR A 113 -23.08 -34.97 -17.56
CA THR A 113 -22.34 -33.81 -18.09
C THR A 113 -20.91 -34.23 -18.44
N ASP A 114 -20.44 -33.89 -19.63
CA ASP A 114 -19.07 -34.13 -20.06
C ASP A 114 -18.26 -32.82 -20.07
N LEU A 115 -17.26 -32.75 -19.20
CA LEU A 115 -16.33 -31.65 -19.05
C LEU A 115 -14.92 -32.00 -19.56
N SER A 116 -14.79 -33.10 -20.34
CA SER A 116 -13.49 -33.54 -20.87
C SER A 116 -12.86 -32.42 -21.72
N GLY A 117 -11.56 -32.17 -21.55
CA GLY A 117 -10.81 -31.13 -22.25
C GLY A 117 -11.03 -29.72 -21.72
N SER A 118 -11.93 -29.53 -20.75
CA SER A 118 -12.21 -28.20 -20.20
C SER A 118 -11.21 -27.78 -19.13
N LYS A 119 -11.05 -26.48 -18.96
CA LYS A 119 -10.20 -25.82 -17.95
C LYS A 119 -11.07 -25.01 -17.01
N ILE A 120 -10.78 -25.09 -15.72
CA ILE A 120 -11.55 -24.42 -14.66
C ILE A 120 -10.69 -23.38 -13.96
N ASN A 121 -11.23 -22.16 -13.85
CA ASN A 121 -10.68 -21.07 -13.03
C ASN A 121 -11.71 -20.70 -11.97
N VAL A 122 -11.24 -20.40 -10.77
CA VAL A 122 -12.08 -19.97 -9.66
C VAL A 122 -11.53 -18.68 -9.07
N GLY A 123 -12.41 -17.74 -8.80
CA GLY A 123 -12.12 -16.51 -8.06
C GLY A 123 -13.24 -16.22 -7.08
N VAL A 124 -12.94 -15.56 -5.97
CA VAL A 124 -13.94 -15.05 -5.03
C VAL A 124 -13.94 -13.54 -5.11
N VAL A 125 -15.08 -12.96 -5.51
CA VAL A 125 -15.24 -11.52 -5.64
C VAL A 125 -15.57 -10.93 -4.28
N GLY A 126 -14.92 -9.80 -3.95
CA GLY A 126 -15.21 -9.08 -2.73
C GLY A 126 -14.55 -9.64 -1.46
N SER A 127 -15.19 -9.38 -0.32
CA SER A 127 -14.64 -9.61 1.02
C SER A 127 -15.16 -10.84 1.72
N ALA A 128 -15.59 -11.87 0.98
CA ALA A 128 -16.09 -13.12 1.57
C ALA A 128 -15.28 -13.55 2.80
N PRO A 129 -15.85 -14.26 3.77
CA PRO A 129 -15.11 -14.86 4.86
C PRO A 129 -13.88 -15.59 4.31
N ALA A 130 -12.77 -15.52 5.00
CA ALA A 130 -11.55 -16.19 4.57
C ALA A 130 -11.82 -17.69 4.37
N LEU A 131 -11.57 -18.20 3.17
CA LEU A 131 -11.58 -19.63 2.92
C LEU A 131 -10.43 -20.27 3.71
N GLN A 132 -10.70 -21.40 4.32
CA GLN A 132 -9.74 -22.14 5.12
C GLN A 132 -9.27 -23.39 4.37
N ALA A 133 -8.09 -23.89 4.73
CA ALA A 133 -7.62 -25.17 4.20
C ALA A 133 -8.63 -26.28 4.50
N GLY A 134 -9.02 -27.01 3.47
CA GLY A 134 -10.04 -28.05 3.53
C GLY A 134 -11.46 -27.58 3.18
N ASP A 135 -11.71 -26.28 3.06
CA ASP A 135 -12.99 -25.78 2.60
C ASP A 135 -13.27 -26.25 1.17
N LYS A 136 -14.51 -26.69 0.93
CA LYS A 136 -14.97 -27.19 -0.34
C LYS A 136 -16.11 -26.35 -0.87
N ILE A 137 -16.06 -26.01 -2.14
CA ILE A 137 -17.15 -25.39 -2.90
C ILE A 137 -17.46 -26.30 -4.07
N TYR A 138 -18.71 -26.69 -4.23
CA TYR A 138 -19.13 -27.54 -5.35
C TYR A 138 -19.37 -26.68 -6.59
N LEU A 139 -18.45 -26.71 -7.54
CA LEU A 139 -18.55 -25.93 -8.77
C LEU A 139 -19.66 -26.46 -9.67
N PHE A 140 -19.77 -27.79 -9.77
CA PHE A 140 -20.79 -28.50 -10.53
C PHE A 140 -21.41 -29.61 -9.69
N ALA A 141 -22.71 -29.79 -9.86
CA ALA A 141 -23.43 -30.97 -9.38
C ALA A 141 -24.36 -31.51 -10.49
N ASN A 142 -24.30 -32.81 -10.78
CA ASN A 142 -25.26 -33.53 -11.62
C ASN A 142 -25.50 -34.92 -11.04
N LYS A 143 -26.73 -35.18 -10.59
CA LYS A 143 -27.11 -36.47 -9.99
C LYS A 143 -26.92 -37.67 -10.92
N ASN A 144 -26.84 -37.43 -12.23
CA ASN A 144 -26.67 -38.46 -13.25
C ASN A 144 -25.21 -38.66 -13.70
N GLY A 145 -24.28 -37.94 -13.04
CA GLY A 145 -22.85 -38.06 -13.23
C GLY A 145 -22.22 -36.94 -14.02
N ILE A 146 -20.95 -36.70 -13.71
CA ILE A 146 -20.06 -35.78 -14.38
C ILE A 146 -18.84 -36.55 -14.83
N LYS A 147 -18.49 -36.42 -16.10
CA LYS A 147 -17.24 -36.92 -16.66
C LYS A 147 -16.28 -35.75 -16.77
N ALA A 148 -15.09 -35.91 -16.20
CA ALA A 148 -14.02 -34.94 -16.26
C ALA A 148 -12.67 -35.65 -16.36
N ASP A 149 -11.68 -34.97 -16.95
CA ASP A 149 -10.34 -35.53 -17.05
C ASP A 149 -9.67 -35.58 -15.66
N ALA A 150 -8.84 -36.63 -15.44
CA ALA A 150 -8.09 -36.81 -14.20
C ALA A 150 -7.10 -35.65 -13.88
N GLY A 151 -6.92 -34.74 -14.78
CA GLY A 151 -6.04 -33.58 -14.68
C GLY A 151 -6.76 -32.25 -14.65
N LEU A 152 -8.06 -32.19 -14.33
CA LEU A 152 -8.78 -30.96 -13.95
C LEU A 152 -8.26 -30.50 -12.61
N THR A 153 -7.14 -29.74 -12.60
CA THR A 153 -6.31 -30.07 -11.52
C THR A 153 -5.98 -28.98 -10.56
N TYR A 154 -5.18 -28.13 -10.82
CA TYR A 154 -4.64 -27.18 -9.83
C TYR A 154 -4.80 -25.78 -10.40
N GLY A 155 -5.60 -25.00 -9.74
CA GLY A 155 -5.79 -23.61 -10.06
C GLY A 155 -5.48 -22.74 -8.86
N LYS A 156 -5.62 -21.45 -9.07
CA LYS A 156 -5.54 -20.47 -8.00
C LYS A 156 -6.90 -19.83 -7.83
N ILE A 157 -7.35 -19.76 -6.58
CA ILE A 157 -8.52 -18.96 -6.21
C ILE A 157 -8.00 -17.62 -5.68
N GLN A 158 -8.24 -16.55 -6.41
CA GLN A 158 -8.00 -15.22 -5.87
C GLN A 158 -9.25 -14.78 -5.08
N GLN A 159 -9.03 -14.28 -3.87
CA GLN A 159 -10.06 -13.68 -3.04
C GLN A 159 -9.77 -12.19 -2.87
N GLY A 160 -10.75 -11.36 -3.25
CA GLY A 160 -10.59 -9.92 -3.26
C GLY A 160 -9.44 -9.47 -4.15
N VAL A 161 -8.62 -8.56 -3.65
CA VAL A 161 -7.42 -8.07 -4.33
C VAL A 161 -6.13 -8.61 -3.72
N SER A 162 -6.17 -9.16 -2.51
CA SER A 162 -4.97 -9.37 -1.70
C SER A 162 -4.58 -10.83 -1.51
N VAL A 163 -5.49 -11.79 -1.61
CA VAL A 163 -5.22 -13.18 -1.22
C VAL A 163 -5.41 -14.14 -2.38
N ILE A 164 -4.52 -15.12 -2.49
CA ILE A 164 -4.58 -16.24 -3.45
C ILE A 164 -4.50 -17.55 -2.67
N TYR A 165 -5.41 -18.45 -2.95
CA TYR A 165 -5.38 -19.83 -2.48
C TYR A 165 -5.04 -20.77 -3.63
N ASP A 166 -4.27 -21.80 -3.35
CA ASP A 166 -4.14 -22.94 -4.25
C ASP A 166 -5.32 -23.88 -4.02
N PHE A 167 -5.98 -24.36 -5.07
CA PHE A 167 -7.08 -25.30 -4.95
C PHE A 167 -6.88 -26.53 -5.84
N GLY A 168 -7.45 -27.65 -5.41
CA GLY A 168 -7.57 -28.86 -6.19
C GLY A 168 -9.02 -29.08 -6.59
N ALA A 169 -9.27 -29.41 -7.84
CA ALA A 169 -10.57 -29.86 -8.28
C ALA A 169 -10.66 -31.38 -8.17
N LEU A 170 -11.72 -31.91 -7.54
CA LEU A 170 -11.91 -33.32 -7.31
C LEU A 170 -13.36 -33.71 -7.61
N LEU A 171 -13.51 -34.81 -8.34
CA LEU A 171 -14.79 -35.49 -8.51
C LEU A 171 -15.13 -36.26 -7.23
N GLU A 172 -16.30 -35.98 -6.66
CA GLU A 172 -16.80 -36.55 -5.43
C GLU A 172 -18.20 -37.17 -5.65
N ASP A 173 -18.71 -37.87 -4.64
CA ASP A 173 -20.05 -38.46 -4.63
C ASP A 173 -20.29 -39.37 -5.87
N ASP A 174 -19.39 -40.31 -6.08
CA ASP A 174 -19.38 -41.25 -7.26
C ASP A 174 -19.46 -40.49 -8.61
N GLY A 175 -18.73 -39.37 -8.71
CA GLY A 175 -18.68 -38.57 -9.93
C GLY A 175 -19.90 -37.67 -10.13
N LYS A 176 -20.70 -37.39 -9.10
CA LYS A 176 -21.88 -36.54 -9.21
C LYS A 176 -21.62 -35.07 -8.87
N LYS A 177 -20.50 -34.80 -8.24
CA LYS A 177 -20.08 -33.42 -7.86
C LYS A 177 -18.64 -33.19 -8.25
N LEU A 178 -18.35 -31.99 -8.74
CA LEU A 178 -16.99 -31.49 -8.91
C LEU A 178 -16.76 -30.38 -7.92
N SER A 179 -15.88 -30.62 -6.94
CA SER A 179 -15.54 -29.63 -5.92
C SER A 179 -14.26 -28.89 -6.26
N ALA A 180 -14.16 -27.62 -5.81
CA ALA A 180 -12.92 -26.92 -5.58
C ALA A 180 -12.61 -27.00 -4.09
N THR A 181 -11.47 -27.61 -3.73
CA THR A 181 -11.03 -27.73 -2.35
C THR A 181 -9.81 -26.83 -2.14
N VAL A 182 -9.86 -25.98 -1.12
CA VAL A 182 -8.71 -25.16 -0.74
C VAL A 182 -7.64 -26.07 -0.13
N ASN A 183 -6.50 -26.16 -0.78
CA ASN A 183 -5.39 -26.97 -0.30
C ASN A 183 -4.67 -26.27 0.86
N SER A 184 -4.21 -27.05 1.86
CA SER A 184 -3.22 -26.56 2.80
C SER A 184 -1.92 -26.31 2.04
N ILE A 185 -1.39 -25.09 2.07
CA ILE A 185 -0.07 -24.84 1.53
C ILE A 185 0.93 -25.51 2.45
N GLY A 186 1.36 -26.70 2.07
CA GLY A 186 2.60 -27.26 2.56
C GLY A 186 3.72 -26.33 2.06
N SER A 187 4.52 -25.82 2.98
CA SER A 187 5.76 -25.13 2.71
C SER A 187 6.67 -26.03 1.88
N THR A 188 6.74 -25.81 0.57
CA THR A 188 7.81 -26.38 -0.26
C THR A 188 8.20 -25.40 -1.35
N ASP A 189 9.46 -25.00 -1.25
CA ASP A 189 10.38 -24.41 -2.23
C ASP A 189 10.05 -23.02 -2.73
N GLY A 190 10.78 -22.05 -2.31
CA GLY A 190 12.24 -21.90 -2.36
C GLY A 190 12.58 -20.80 -3.31
N THR A 191 13.30 -19.81 -2.84
CA THR A 191 13.91 -18.63 -3.47
C THR A 191 13.09 -17.34 -3.39
N GLY A 192 12.99 -16.83 -2.20
CA GLY A 192 12.64 -15.47 -1.85
C GLY A 192 12.96 -15.31 -0.39
N GLU A 193 13.97 -14.52 -0.04
CA GLU A 193 14.42 -14.30 1.33
C GLU A 193 13.23 -13.98 2.25
N SER A 194 12.85 -14.97 3.04
CA SER A 194 11.97 -14.86 4.18
C SER A 194 12.82 -14.42 5.35
N ASP A 195 12.77 -13.15 5.71
CA ASP A 195 13.18 -12.75 7.02
C ASP A 195 12.07 -13.18 8.00
N GLY A 196 12.42 -14.21 8.79
CA GLY A 196 11.48 -14.96 9.54
C GLY A 196 10.92 -14.24 10.76
N THR A 197 9.64 -14.40 10.95
CA THR A 197 9.04 -14.64 12.28
C THR A 197 7.77 -15.45 12.09
N GLY A 198 7.80 -16.68 12.57
CA GLY A 198 6.73 -17.64 12.45
C GLY A 198 5.45 -17.20 13.16
N GLY A 199 4.37 -17.09 12.41
CA GLY A 199 3.01 -17.08 12.91
C GLY A 199 2.40 -18.46 12.73
N THR A 200 2.21 -19.20 13.82
CA THR A 200 1.46 -20.45 13.87
C THR A 200 -0.03 -20.16 13.75
N GLY A 201 -0.59 -20.41 12.58
CA GLY A 201 -2.03 -20.35 12.34
C GLY A 201 -2.29 -20.58 10.87
N GLY A 202 -2.41 -21.84 10.44
CA GLY A 202 -2.47 -22.25 9.04
C GLY A 202 -3.73 -21.79 8.32
N THR A 203 -3.73 -20.59 7.80
CA THR A 203 -4.59 -20.20 6.69
C THR A 203 -3.83 -20.53 5.40
N GLY A 204 -4.35 -21.45 4.60
CA GLY A 204 -3.69 -21.98 3.40
C GLY A 204 -3.65 -21.00 2.22
N GLY A 205 -3.30 -19.73 2.41
CA GLY A 205 -3.27 -18.70 1.38
C GLY A 205 -1.90 -18.02 1.22
N LYS A 206 -1.69 -17.38 0.08
CA LYS A 206 -0.59 -16.45 -0.20
C LYS A 206 -1.17 -15.08 -0.49
N VAL A 207 -0.40 -14.04 -0.18
CA VAL A 207 -0.77 -12.69 -0.60
C VAL A 207 -0.35 -12.43 -2.06
N THR A 208 -1.14 -11.59 -2.72
CA THR A 208 -0.77 -11.06 -4.04
C THR A 208 0.35 -10.02 -3.88
N GLU A 209 1.17 -9.82 -4.92
CA GLU A 209 2.19 -8.77 -4.92
C GLU A 209 1.56 -7.37 -4.77
N GLN A 210 0.38 -7.14 -5.35
CA GLN A 210 -0.34 -5.88 -5.26
C GLN A 210 -0.80 -5.53 -3.84
N SER A 211 -0.87 -6.50 -2.91
CA SER A 211 -1.19 -6.28 -1.50
C SER A 211 -0.15 -5.39 -0.79
N LYS A 212 1.03 -5.18 -1.39
CA LYS A 212 2.03 -4.20 -0.95
C LYS A 212 1.54 -2.76 -1.12
N SER A 213 0.69 -2.49 -2.13
CA SER A 213 0.27 -1.12 -2.48
C SER A 213 -0.40 -0.36 -1.32
N PRO A 214 -1.37 -0.94 -0.59
CA PRO A 214 -1.93 -0.27 0.60
C PRO A 214 -0.89 0.01 1.69
N VAL A 215 0.16 -0.82 1.80
CA VAL A 215 1.19 -0.69 2.84
C VAL A 215 2.21 0.41 2.52
N GLU A 216 2.41 0.75 1.24
CA GLU A 216 3.30 1.86 0.81
C GLU A 216 2.89 3.20 1.42
N THR A 217 1.61 3.42 1.69
CA THR A 217 1.09 4.61 2.38
C THR A 217 1.73 4.80 3.75
N ARG A 218 1.95 3.70 4.49
CA ARG A 218 2.56 3.73 5.82
C ARG A 218 4.02 4.17 5.75
N ALA A 219 4.77 3.68 4.76
CA ALA A 219 6.15 4.09 4.52
C ALA A 219 6.22 5.57 4.08
N ALA A 220 5.30 6.02 3.22
CA ALA A 220 5.20 7.42 2.80
C ALA A 220 4.87 8.35 3.99
N ALA A 221 3.93 7.96 4.85
CA ALA A 221 3.55 8.70 6.04
C ALA A 221 4.73 8.82 7.03
N ALA A 222 5.46 7.73 7.27
CA ALA A 222 6.68 7.74 8.08
C ALA A 222 7.74 8.68 7.50
N ALA A 223 7.90 8.71 6.18
CA ALA A 223 8.82 9.63 5.50
C ALA A 223 8.46 11.10 5.71
N VAL A 224 7.16 11.46 5.71
CA VAL A 224 6.70 12.82 5.99
C VAL A 224 6.96 13.22 7.45
N VAL A 225 6.68 12.34 8.41
CA VAL A 225 7.01 12.57 9.84
C VAL A 225 8.52 12.71 10.04
N ASN A 226 9.31 11.90 9.34
CA ASN A 226 10.77 11.99 9.35
C ASN A 226 11.28 13.33 8.81
N SER A 227 10.66 13.86 7.77
CA SER A 227 10.98 15.18 7.23
C SER A 227 10.70 16.30 8.24
N GLY A 228 9.62 16.18 9.03
CA GLY A 228 9.35 17.08 10.16
C GLY A 228 10.42 17.01 11.26
N ALA A 229 10.91 15.80 11.59
CA ALA A 229 12.02 15.64 12.52
C ALA A 229 13.31 16.31 12.00
N ASP A 230 13.55 16.21 10.68
CA ASP A 230 14.69 16.86 10.03
C ASP A 230 14.58 18.40 10.12
N ASN A 231 13.37 18.94 9.90
CA ASN A 231 13.09 20.37 10.04
C ASN A 231 13.34 20.89 11.48
N VAL A 232 12.86 20.16 12.49
CA VAL A 232 13.05 20.55 13.91
C VAL A 232 14.51 20.41 14.34
N SER A 233 15.14 19.23 14.12
CA SER A 233 16.50 18.94 14.59
C SER A 233 17.60 19.67 13.80
N GLY A 234 17.29 20.14 12.61
CA GLY A 234 18.15 20.96 11.77
C GLY A 234 17.98 22.45 12.04
N THR A 235 17.22 23.08 11.18
CA THR A 235 16.99 24.54 11.20
C THR A 235 16.16 25.03 12.39
N GLY A 236 15.20 24.24 12.86
CA GLY A 236 14.33 24.65 13.97
C GLY A 236 15.10 24.99 15.25
N ILE A 237 15.95 24.07 15.72
CA ILE A 237 16.77 24.30 16.91
C ILE A 237 17.84 25.38 16.66
N ALA A 238 18.42 25.45 15.47
CA ALA A 238 19.38 26.49 15.11
C ALA A 238 18.73 27.89 15.20
N ASN A 239 17.52 28.06 14.67
CA ASN A 239 16.76 29.30 14.75
C ASN A 239 16.35 29.65 16.18
N ALA A 240 15.95 28.65 16.96
CA ALA A 240 15.64 28.81 18.37
C ALA A 240 16.85 29.35 19.18
N VAL A 241 18.03 28.81 18.93
CA VAL A 241 19.30 29.26 19.57
C VAL A 241 19.66 30.69 19.15
N GLN A 242 19.40 31.02 17.88
CA GLN A 242 19.65 32.36 17.35
C GLN A 242 18.65 33.37 17.91
N ALA A 243 17.35 33.04 17.96
CA ALA A 243 16.31 33.91 18.53
C ALA A 243 16.55 34.19 20.00
N ALA A 244 16.85 33.17 20.79
CA ALA A 244 17.07 33.26 22.22
C ALA A 244 18.42 33.91 22.57
N GLY A 245 18.62 35.18 22.22
CA GLY A 245 19.87 35.95 22.24
C GLY A 245 20.68 35.99 23.57
N GLY A 246 20.09 35.64 24.70
CA GLY A 246 20.75 35.57 26.00
C GLY A 246 20.38 36.66 26.98
N ASN A 247 19.36 37.45 26.69
CA ASN A 247 18.75 38.43 27.58
C ASN A 247 17.84 37.78 28.66
N GLY A 248 17.61 36.44 28.56
CA GLY A 248 16.77 35.68 29.50
C GLY A 248 15.27 35.77 29.22
N GLN A 249 14.87 36.44 28.17
CA GLN A 249 13.48 36.48 27.70
C GLN A 249 13.18 35.30 26.78
N ALA A 250 11.89 34.98 26.62
CA ALA A 250 11.44 33.98 25.67
C ALA A 250 11.19 34.66 24.32
N GLU A 251 11.84 34.15 23.28
CA GLU A 251 11.75 34.66 21.92
C GLU A 251 11.09 33.64 20.99
N MET A 252 10.37 34.12 19.99
CA MET A 252 9.69 33.23 19.01
C MET A 252 10.63 32.81 17.87
N PHE A 253 10.49 31.59 17.43
CA PHE A 253 11.18 31.09 16.24
C PHE A 253 10.24 30.34 15.33
N GLY A 254 10.59 30.29 14.05
CA GLY A 254 9.91 29.51 13.04
C GLY A 254 10.89 28.77 12.15
N ALA A 255 10.52 27.58 11.73
CA ALA A 255 11.25 26.79 10.73
C ALA A 255 10.27 26.15 9.77
N SER A 256 10.54 26.29 8.47
CA SER A 256 9.72 25.66 7.44
C SER A 256 10.59 25.00 6.39
N SER A 257 10.14 23.87 5.89
CA SER A 257 10.79 23.16 4.78
C SER A 257 9.75 22.46 3.90
N GLY A 258 10.10 22.28 2.63
CA GLY A 258 9.25 21.53 1.71
C GLY A 258 10.07 21.02 0.55
N GLY A 259 9.57 20.00 -0.12
CA GLY A 259 10.31 19.45 -1.26
C GLY A 259 9.66 18.24 -1.89
N ASN A 260 10.38 17.75 -2.89
CA ASN A 260 10.01 16.59 -3.69
C ASN A 260 11.05 15.50 -3.47
N MET A 261 10.63 14.41 -2.88
CA MET A 261 11.51 13.32 -2.47
C MET A 261 11.00 12.00 -3.01
N ARG A 262 11.89 11.17 -3.51
CA ARG A 262 11.64 9.78 -3.86
C ARG A 262 12.28 8.87 -2.84
N TYR A 263 11.50 7.93 -2.33
CA TYR A 263 11.93 6.87 -1.43
C TYR A 263 11.89 5.52 -2.14
N LYS A 264 13.02 4.82 -2.18
CA LYS A 264 13.10 3.47 -2.75
C LYS A 264 12.65 2.47 -1.69
N SER A 265 11.47 1.90 -1.84
CA SER A 265 10.81 1.02 -0.85
C SER A 265 10.85 -0.47 -1.22
N GLY A 266 11.70 -0.86 -2.19
CA GLY A 266 11.66 -2.14 -2.91
C GLY A 266 10.74 -2.06 -4.15
N SER A 267 10.23 -0.95 -4.45
CA SER A 267 9.62 -0.21 -5.51
C SER A 267 9.97 1.25 -5.25
N TYR A 268 9.12 2.23 -5.55
CA TYR A 268 9.39 3.59 -5.11
C TYR A 268 8.10 4.38 -4.82
N THR A 269 8.25 5.35 -3.92
CA THR A 269 7.20 6.30 -3.58
C THR A 269 7.73 7.72 -3.71
N ASP A 270 7.08 8.53 -4.52
CA ASP A 270 7.32 9.97 -4.65
C ASP A 270 6.48 10.71 -3.62
N VAL A 271 7.11 11.55 -2.82
CA VAL A 271 6.48 12.34 -1.75
C VAL A 271 6.75 13.81 -1.98
N HIS A 272 5.69 14.61 -2.05
CA HIS A 272 5.74 16.07 -2.08
C HIS A 272 5.23 16.56 -0.73
N GLY A 273 6.08 17.12 0.10
CA GLY A 273 5.72 17.45 1.47
C GLY A 273 6.22 18.82 1.92
N TYR A 274 5.51 19.35 2.92
CA TYR A 274 5.81 20.61 3.59
C TYR A 274 5.73 20.42 5.10
N ASN A 275 6.63 21.08 5.82
CA ASN A 275 6.71 21.03 7.27
C ASN A 275 6.84 22.44 7.82
N LEU A 276 6.17 22.70 8.93
CA LEU A 276 6.23 23.94 9.68
C LEU A 276 6.41 23.61 11.17
N ALA A 277 7.35 24.28 11.82
CA ALA A 277 7.50 24.27 13.27
C ALA A 277 7.52 25.71 13.77
N LEU A 278 6.72 26.02 14.77
CA LEU A 278 6.64 27.31 15.43
C LEU A 278 6.81 27.10 16.93
N GLY A 279 7.66 27.90 17.58
CA GLY A 279 7.93 27.72 18.99
C GLY A 279 8.46 28.95 19.67
N ALA A 280 8.70 28.82 20.97
CA ALA A 280 9.36 29.80 21.79
C ALA A 280 10.63 29.22 22.38
N ALA A 281 11.68 30.01 22.44
CA ALA A 281 12.98 29.63 22.97
C ALA A 281 13.43 30.60 24.06
N LYS A 282 13.99 30.05 25.12
CA LYS A 282 14.62 30.84 26.22
C LYS A 282 16.06 30.35 26.38
N ALA A 283 16.98 31.30 26.52
CA ALA A 283 18.38 30.99 26.80
C ALA A 283 18.79 31.46 28.21
N VAL A 284 19.57 30.60 28.87
CA VAL A 284 20.15 30.87 30.19
C VAL A 284 21.65 30.61 30.14
N LYS A 285 22.46 31.56 30.60
CA LYS A 285 23.90 31.36 30.76
C LYS A 285 24.17 30.53 32.00
N ASN A 286 25.09 29.58 31.90
CA ASN A 286 25.58 28.77 33.01
C ASN A 286 27.11 28.65 32.94
N ASN A 287 27.72 27.95 33.89
CA ASN A 287 29.18 27.84 33.96
C ASN A 287 29.79 27.13 32.74
N ALA A 288 29.04 26.25 32.06
CA ALA A 288 29.49 25.54 30.86
C ALA A 288 29.34 26.36 29.58
N GLY A 289 28.41 27.36 29.57
CA GLY A 289 28.12 28.18 28.40
C GLY A 289 26.68 28.68 28.36
N LYS A 290 25.91 28.35 27.32
CA LYS A 290 24.53 28.81 27.11
C LYS A 290 23.60 27.59 26.92
N LEU A 291 22.58 27.51 27.80
CA LEU A 291 21.49 26.52 27.68
C LEU A 291 20.29 27.19 27.02
N THR A 292 19.83 26.66 25.89
CA THR A 292 18.62 27.08 25.19
C THR A 292 17.58 25.96 25.20
N TYR A 293 16.34 26.28 25.52
CA TYR A 293 15.25 25.29 25.57
C TYR A 293 13.92 25.96 25.27
N GLY A 294 12.94 25.14 24.89
CA GLY A 294 11.60 25.65 24.66
C GLY A 294 10.63 24.64 24.06
N PRO A 295 9.34 24.97 24.08
CA PRO A 295 8.30 24.21 23.41
C PRO A 295 8.17 24.63 21.94
N PHE A 296 7.56 23.74 21.14
CA PHE A 296 7.11 24.04 19.78
C PHE A 296 5.85 23.26 19.42
N ALA A 297 5.11 23.79 18.45
CA ALA A 297 4.08 23.09 17.73
C ALA A 297 4.56 22.83 16.30
N GLU A 298 4.10 21.73 15.73
CA GLU A 298 4.46 21.37 14.37
C GLU A 298 3.25 20.94 13.55
N TYR A 299 3.34 21.18 12.25
CA TYR A 299 2.37 20.77 11.27
C TYR A 299 3.09 20.37 9.98
N GLY A 300 2.70 19.25 9.39
CA GLY A 300 3.19 18.86 8.08
C GLY A 300 2.07 18.29 7.24
N TRP A 301 2.20 18.46 5.94
CA TRP A 301 1.27 17.90 4.96
C TRP A 301 2.00 17.57 3.68
N GLY A 302 1.46 16.62 2.93
CA GLY A 302 2.01 16.25 1.64
C GLY A 302 1.08 15.29 0.91
N ASN A 303 1.42 15.05 -0.34
CA ASN A 303 0.86 13.98 -1.12
C ASN A 303 1.96 12.98 -1.51
N TYR A 304 1.55 11.78 -1.82
CA TYR A 304 2.45 10.75 -2.30
C TYR A 304 1.86 10.04 -3.51
N THR A 305 2.74 9.48 -4.34
CA THR A 305 2.39 8.52 -5.38
C THR A 305 3.34 7.33 -5.27
N SER A 306 2.77 6.14 -5.09
CA SER A 306 3.51 4.88 -5.03
C SER A 306 3.44 4.15 -6.36
N HIS A 307 4.54 3.48 -6.73
CA HIS A 307 4.69 2.71 -7.95
C HIS A 307 5.27 1.34 -7.61
N LEU A 308 4.47 0.29 -7.77
CA LEU A 308 4.95 -1.08 -7.66
C LEU A 308 5.58 -1.56 -8.97
N ASP A 309 6.51 -2.51 -8.89
CA ASP A 309 7.14 -3.12 -10.07
C ASP A 309 6.11 -3.90 -10.92
N SER A 310 5.02 -4.37 -10.31
CA SER A 310 3.87 -4.98 -11.00
C SER A 310 3.04 -4.02 -11.86
N GLY A 311 3.33 -2.70 -11.80
CA GLY A 311 2.60 -1.66 -12.52
C GLY A 311 1.42 -1.07 -11.75
N VAL A 312 1.09 -1.58 -10.57
CA VAL A 312 0.05 -0.98 -9.70
C VAL A 312 0.54 0.36 -9.19
N ARG A 313 -0.28 1.38 -9.37
CA ARG A 313 -0.06 2.73 -8.88
C ARG A 313 -1.09 3.09 -7.84
N SER A 314 -0.65 3.82 -6.81
CA SER A 314 -1.54 4.40 -5.82
C SER A 314 -1.11 5.82 -5.48
N ASP A 315 -2.05 6.61 -4.99
CA ASP A 315 -1.83 7.97 -4.52
C ASP A 315 -2.62 8.22 -3.24
N GLY A 316 -2.24 9.28 -2.53
CA GLY A 316 -2.92 9.73 -1.34
C GLY A 316 -2.27 10.96 -0.73
N ASN A 317 -2.85 11.40 0.37
CA ASN A 317 -2.38 12.52 1.14
C ASN A 317 -1.94 12.06 2.52
N THR A 318 -1.06 12.83 3.12
CA THR A 318 -0.60 12.65 4.49
C THR A 318 -0.52 14.00 5.18
N LYS A 319 -0.97 14.07 6.42
CA LYS A 319 -0.78 15.23 7.29
C LYS A 319 -0.50 14.77 8.72
N TYR A 320 0.34 15.53 9.41
CA TYR A 320 0.57 15.34 10.83
C TYR A 320 0.54 16.67 11.56
N TYR A 321 0.21 16.64 12.83
CA TYR A 321 0.25 17.77 13.72
C TYR A 321 0.60 17.31 15.13
N GLY A 322 1.37 18.15 15.83
CA GLY A 322 1.86 17.77 17.13
C GLY A 322 2.52 18.89 17.89
N VAL A 323 3.01 18.52 19.04
CA VAL A 323 3.76 19.39 19.94
C VAL A 323 5.07 18.73 20.33
N GLY A 324 6.03 19.55 20.74
CA GLY A 324 7.30 19.05 21.20
C GLY A 324 8.04 20.02 22.08
N ALA A 325 9.17 19.59 22.56
CA ALA A 325 10.12 20.42 23.28
C ALA A 325 11.54 20.07 22.84
N PHE A 326 12.42 21.05 22.96
CA PHE A 326 13.83 20.87 22.65
C PHE A 326 14.71 21.47 23.76
N VAL A 327 15.95 21.01 23.78
CA VAL A 327 17.01 21.55 24.61
C VAL A 327 18.32 21.56 23.82
N ARG A 328 19.15 22.58 23.98
CA ARG A 328 20.50 22.65 23.47
C ARG A 328 21.42 23.34 24.44
N GLN A 329 22.54 22.71 24.76
CA GLN A 329 23.65 23.28 25.54
C GLN A 329 24.80 23.60 24.61
N ASP A 330 25.13 24.86 24.42
CA ASP A 330 26.35 25.33 23.75
C ASP A 330 27.43 25.61 24.79
N ASN A 331 28.54 24.89 24.74
CA ASN A 331 29.64 25.02 25.68
C ASN A 331 30.69 26.04 25.23
N ASN A 332 31.41 26.64 26.17
CA ASN A 332 32.45 27.64 25.92
C ASN A 332 33.62 27.11 25.05
N ASN A 333 33.82 25.80 24.96
CA ASN A 333 34.84 25.13 24.16
C ASN A 333 34.39 24.79 22.72
N GLY A 334 33.20 25.25 22.32
CA GLY A 334 32.61 25.04 21.01
C GLY A 334 31.82 23.74 20.84
N PHE A 335 31.87 22.80 21.79
CA PHE A 335 31.00 21.63 21.77
C PHE A 335 29.57 22.00 22.12
N TYR A 336 28.61 21.32 21.47
CA TYR A 336 27.20 21.41 21.84
C TYR A 336 26.55 20.04 21.91
N TYR A 337 25.45 19.97 22.67
CA TYR A 337 24.57 18.83 22.78
C TYR A 337 23.14 19.33 22.57
N ASP A 338 22.37 18.67 21.73
CA ASP A 338 20.97 19.00 21.51
C ASP A 338 20.07 17.76 21.57
N GLY A 339 18.80 17.99 21.82
CA GLY A 339 17.79 16.95 21.83
C GLY A 339 16.39 17.53 21.71
N SER A 340 15.47 16.72 21.23
CA SER A 340 14.04 17.07 21.21
C SER A 340 13.16 15.84 21.40
N LEU A 341 11.94 16.09 21.88
CA LEU A 341 10.86 15.13 21.95
C LEU A 341 9.65 15.70 21.20
N ARG A 342 8.93 14.81 20.51
CA ARG A 342 7.77 15.15 19.68
C ARG A 342 6.65 14.15 19.92
N TYR A 343 5.41 14.61 19.90
CA TYR A 343 4.23 13.76 19.98
C TYR A 343 3.08 14.41 19.21
N GLY A 344 2.32 13.59 18.49
CA GLY A 344 1.19 14.11 17.73
C GLY A 344 0.34 13.03 17.07
N ARG A 345 -0.44 13.49 16.10
CA ARG A 345 -1.34 12.68 15.28
C ARG A 345 -0.91 12.71 13.82
N LEU A 346 -1.03 11.59 13.18
CA LEU A 346 -0.74 11.37 11.77
C LEU A 346 -1.99 10.82 11.10
N GLU A 347 -2.40 11.43 10.00
CA GLU A 347 -3.52 11.01 9.18
C GLU A 347 -3.04 10.82 7.74
N SER A 348 -3.51 9.78 7.07
CA SER A 348 -3.20 9.51 5.67
C SER A 348 -4.36 8.84 4.96
N ASP A 349 -4.49 9.05 3.67
CA ASP A 349 -5.43 8.35 2.80
C ASP A 349 -4.69 7.58 1.71
N TYR A 350 -5.35 6.58 1.16
CA TYR A 350 -4.89 5.72 0.08
C TYR A 350 -5.96 5.59 -0.97
N ARG A 351 -5.57 5.62 -2.24
CA ARG A 351 -6.43 5.37 -3.39
C ARG A 351 -5.64 4.66 -4.49
N SER A 352 -6.26 3.65 -5.10
CA SER A 352 -5.73 3.00 -6.29
C SER A 352 -6.87 2.57 -7.20
N GLY A 353 -6.73 2.82 -8.50
CA GLY A 353 -7.61 2.30 -9.54
C GLY A 353 -6.99 1.13 -10.31
N ASP A 354 -5.82 0.66 -9.89
CA ASP A 354 -5.02 -0.32 -10.63
C ASP A 354 -4.97 -1.71 -9.98
N MET A 355 -5.63 -1.89 -8.84
CA MET A 355 -5.74 -3.20 -8.21
C MET A 355 -6.51 -4.14 -9.12
N ILE A 356 -6.08 -5.40 -9.22
CA ILE A 356 -6.75 -6.41 -10.04
C ILE A 356 -7.57 -7.32 -9.13
N GLY A 357 -8.86 -7.38 -9.39
CA GLY A 357 -9.80 -8.26 -8.69
C GLY A 357 -9.71 -9.71 -9.15
N ALA A 358 -10.48 -10.57 -8.48
CA ALA A 358 -10.53 -12.00 -8.77
C ALA A 358 -11.01 -12.34 -10.20
N ASP A 359 -11.76 -11.44 -10.82
CA ASP A 359 -12.25 -11.56 -12.20
C ASP A 359 -11.27 -11.01 -13.24
N GLY A 360 -10.06 -10.60 -12.82
CA GLY A 360 -9.04 -10.01 -13.68
C GLY A 360 -9.29 -8.56 -14.08
N ASN A 361 -10.36 -7.94 -13.60
CA ASN A 361 -10.68 -6.55 -13.87
C ASN A 361 -10.01 -5.61 -12.88
N LYS A 362 -9.77 -4.38 -13.30
CA LYS A 362 -9.31 -3.32 -12.41
C LYS A 362 -10.40 -2.96 -11.39
N VAL A 363 -9.98 -2.82 -10.15
CA VAL A 363 -10.85 -2.51 -9.00
C VAL A 363 -10.33 -1.28 -8.30
N TYR A 364 -11.22 -0.31 -8.07
CA TYR A 364 -10.90 0.84 -7.23
C TYR A 364 -10.88 0.42 -5.76
N SER A 365 -9.80 0.76 -5.06
CA SER A 365 -9.61 0.51 -3.63
C SER A 365 -9.17 1.79 -2.93
N SER A 366 -9.67 2.04 -1.71
CA SER A 366 -9.30 3.21 -0.91
C SER A 366 -9.45 2.93 0.58
N TYR A 367 -8.75 3.69 1.40
CA TYR A 367 -8.95 3.74 2.85
C TYR A 367 -8.43 5.07 3.43
N ASP A 368 -8.91 5.39 4.64
CA ASP A 368 -8.36 6.43 5.49
C ASP A 368 -7.72 5.79 6.73
N SER A 369 -6.58 6.31 7.17
CA SER A 369 -5.80 5.83 8.32
C SER A 369 -5.46 6.97 9.26
N SER A 370 -5.48 6.70 10.56
CA SER A 370 -5.14 7.68 11.59
C SER A 370 -4.46 7.02 12.78
N SER A 371 -3.23 7.44 13.08
CA SER A 371 -2.44 6.92 14.18
C SER A 371 -1.72 8.02 14.95
N SER A 372 -1.30 7.73 16.18
CA SER A 372 -0.38 8.60 16.90
C SER A 372 1.04 8.44 16.37
N TYR A 373 1.86 9.46 16.53
CA TYR A 373 3.30 9.34 16.38
C TYR A 373 4.01 9.97 17.57
N TYR A 374 5.22 9.50 17.84
CA TYR A 374 6.15 10.17 18.71
C TYR A 374 7.57 10.05 18.15
N GLY A 375 8.40 11.01 18.50
CA GLY A 375 9.77 11.05 18.03
C GLY A 375 10.71 11.69 19.05
N ALA A 376 11.97 11.33 18.92
CA ALA A 376 13.06 11.89 19.70
C ALA A 376 14.28 12.10 18.82
N HIS A 377 15.12 13.07 19.16
CA HIS A 377 16.47 13.12 18.62
C HIS A 377 17.46 13.50 19.71
N LEU A 378 18.70 13.06 19.50
CA LEU A 378 19.87 13.46 20.26
C LEU A 378 20.99 13.82 19.28
N GLY A 379 21.69 14.89 19.59
CA GLY A 379 22.80 15.37 18.77
C GLY A 379 23.99 15.82 19.62
N VAL A 380 25.16 15.68 19.05
CA VAL A 380 26.40 16.26 19.54
C VAL A 380 27.15 16.87 18.37
N GLY A 381 27.75 18.03 18.58
CA GLY A 381 28.56 18.64 17.54
C GLY A 381 29.61 19.59 18.12
N LYS A 382 30.43 20.09 17.22
CA LYS A 382 31.47 21.06 17.54
C LYS A 382 31.50 22.16 16.49
N VAL A 383 31.30 23.38 16.95
CA VAL A 383 31.53 24.59 16.17
C VAL A 383 32.96 25.07 16.42
N SER A 384 33.73 25.27 15.37
CA SER A 384 35.12 25.77 15.44
C SER A 384 35.25 26.95 14.50
N SER A 385 35.91 28.02 14.97
CA SER A 385 36.33 29.13 14.11
C SER A 385 37.61 28.73 13.38
N LEU A 386 37.58 28.72 12.05
CA LEU A 386 38.74 28.45 11.21
C LEU A 386 39.51 29.76 10.94
N ASP A 387 38.80 30.86 10.84
CA ASP A 387 39.31 32.23 10.85
C ASP A 387 38.26 33.19 11.46
N GLU A 388 38.47 34.51 11.36
CA GLU A 388 37.55 35.54 11.90
C GLU A 388 36.14 35.49 11.27
N LYS A 389 36.02 34.96 10.05
CA LYS A 389 34.78 34.96 9.26
C LYS A 389 34.28 33.59 8.88
N VAL A 390 35.10 32.54 9.03
CA VAL A 390 34.76 31.18 8.61
C VAL A 390 34.62 30.28 9.83
N ARG A 391 33.49 29.57 9.91
CA ARG A 391 33.21 28.60 10.96
C ARG A 391 32.90 27.23 10.34
N SER A 392 33.35 26.19 11.01
CA SER A 392 32.95 24.82 10.73
C SER A 392 32.02 24.31 11.84
N ASP A 393 31.03 23.54 11.48
CA ASP A 393 30.18 22.77 12.38
C ASP A 393 30.21 21.30 11.94
N ILE A 394 30.68 20.42 12.80
CA ILE A 394 30.69 18.97 12.56
C ILE A 394 29.79 18.33 13.62
N TYR A 395 28.89 17.46 13.18
CA TYR A 395 27.88 16.88 14.06
C TYR A 395 27.61 15.40 13.82
N LEU A 396 27.14 14.75 14.88
CA LEU A 396 26.51 13.43 14.87
C LEU A 396 25.12 13.55 15.51
N LYS A 397 24.10 12.99 14.85
CA LYS A 397 22.72 12.96 15.36
C LYS A 397 22.12 11.57 15.22
N VAL A 398 21.32 11.18 16.20
CA VAL A 398 20.43 10.03 16.14
C VAL A 398 19.00 10.52 16.24
N LEU A 399 18.16 10.06 15.33
CA LEU A 399 16.74 10.44 15.25
C LEU A 399 15.92 9.15 15.32
N TYR A 400 14.89 9.19 16.13
CA TYR A 400 13.92 8.11 16.26
C TYR A 400 12.51 8.66 16.05
N ASN A 401 11.70 7.96 15.26
CA ASN A 401 10.28 8.20 15.12
C ASN A 401 9.53 6.88 15.15
N HIS A 402 8.40 6.88 15.85
CA HIS A 402 7.45 5.80 15.93
C HIS A 402 6.11 6.27 15.38
N GLN A 403 5.55 5.54 14.43
CA GLN A 403 4.18 5.68 13.94
C GLN A 403 3.37 4.49 14.48
N GLY A 404 2.29 4.76 15.21
CA GLY A 404 1.45 3.73 15.82
C GLY A 404 0.79 2.80 14.78
N SER A 405 0.40 1.61 15.22
CA SER A 405 -0.39 0.65 14.45
C SER A 405 -1.77 1.20 14.09
N ASP A 406 -2.43 0.59 13.10
CA ASP A 406 -3.79 0.91 12.71
C ASP A 406 -4.45 -0.28 12.01
N SER A 407 -5.77 -0.29 11.95
CA SER A 407 -6.56 -1.29 11.23
C SER A 407 -7.53 -0.58 10.30
N VAL A 408 -7.50 -0.94 9.02
CA VAL A 408 -8.31 -0.30 7.99
C VAL A 408 -8.99 -1.34 7.12
N ALA A 409 -10.22 -1.05 6.69
CA ALA A 409 -10.90 -1.83 5.67
C ALA A 409 -10.77 -1.13 4.31
N LEU A 410 -10.39 -1.87 3.27
CA LEU A 410 -10.39 -1.35 1.91
C LEU A 410 -11.81 -1.04 1.46
N GLY A 411 -12.05 0.18 1.04
CA GLY A 411 -13.27 0.64 0.38
C GLY A 411 -13.27 0.36 -1.12
N GLY A 412 -14.41 0.59 -1.81
CA GLY A 412 -14.57 0.38 -3.26
C GLY A 412 -15.12 -1.02 -3.61
N LYS A 413 -15.03 -1.46 -4.86
CA LYS A 413 -15.51 -2.78 -5.32
C LYS A 413 -14.60 -3.95 -4.92
N GLY A 414 -13.43 -3.70 -4.35
CA GLY A 414 -12.53 -4.70 -3.77
C GLY A 414 -12.78 -4.96 -2.28
N ASN A 415 -13.94 -4.68 -1.80
CA ASN A 415 -14.37 -4.30 -0.47
C ASN A 415 -14.16 -5.27 0.65
N GLY A 416 -13.90 -4.66 1.81
CA GLY A 416 -13.96 -5.26 3.14
C GLY A 416 -12.72 -6.05 3.53
N GLU A 417 -11.68 -6.08 2.70
CA GLU A 417 -10.40 -6.64 3.13
C GLU A 417 -9.79 -5.75 4.21
N VAL A 418 -9.66 -6.31 5.41
CA VAL A 418 -9.07 -5.60 6.55
C VAL A 418 -7.57 -5.78 6.52
N TYR A 419 -6.85 -4.65 6.50
CA TYR A 419 -5.41 -4.58 6.68
C TYR A 419 -5.09 -4.18 8.12
N GLU A 420 -4.42 -5.07 8.82
CA GLU A 420 -3.85 -4.80 10.14
C GLU A 420 -2.43 -4.28 9.94
N PHE A 421 -2.23 -2.98 10.13
CA PHE A 421 -0.93 -2.34 10.00
C PHE A 421 -0.17 -2.39 11.33
N ASP A 422 1.03 -2.90 11.30
CA ASP A 422 1.97 -2.78 12.41
C ASP A 422 2.44 -1.34 12.59
N ALA A 423 3.00 -1.05 13.76
CA ALA A 423 3.73 0.19 13.98
C ALA A 423 4.95 0.27 13.04
N VAL A 424 5.31 1.49 12.67
CA VAL A 424 6.53 1.75 11.87
C VAL A 424 7.52 2.50 12.73
N ASP A 425 8.67 1.87 12.95
CA ASP A 425 9.80 2.47 13.64
C ASP A 425 10.85 2.95 12.64
N SER A 426 11.33 4.15 12.80
CA SER A 426 12.42 4.74 12.02
C SER A 426 13.52 5.19 12.96
N THR A 427 14.70 4.60 12.82
CA THR A 427 15.90 4.96 13.57
C THR A 427 16.98 5.38 12.59
N ARG A 428 17.40 6.64 12.64
CA ARG A 428 18.38 7.21 11.74
C ARG A 428 19.62 7.71 12.48
N ALA A 429 20.80 7.38 11.97
CA ALA A 429 22.03 8.02 12.37
C ALA A 429 22.52 8.93 11.25
N ARG A 430 22.96 10.13 11.63
CA ARG A 430 23.40 11.17 10.69
C ARG A 430 24.72 11.75 11.16
N VAL A 431 25.71 11.76 10.30
CA VAL A 431 26.96 12.50 10.48
C VAL A 431 27.09 13.53 9.38
N GLY A 432 27.44 14.76 9.74
CA GLY A 432 27.52 15.85 8.79
C GLY A 432 28.51 16.94 9.18
N GLY A 433 28.76 17.79 8.22
CA GLY A 433 29.57 18.98 8.42
C GLY A 433 29.05 20.14 7.58
N ARG A 434 29.15 21.34 8.13
CA ARG A 434 28.78 22.61 7.50
C ARG A 434 29.94 23.61 7.63
N LEU A 435 30.24 24.30 6.55
CA LEU A 435 31.14 25.46 6.52
C LEU A 435 30.31 26.71 6.29
N SER A 436 30.46 27.72 7.14
CA SER A 436 29.75 28.99 7.07
C SER A 436 30.74 30.15 6.97
N LYS A 437 30.43 31.13 6.12
CA LYS A 437 31.23 32.34 5.94
C LYS A 437 30.37 33.57 6.21
N ASP A 438 30.83 34.41 7.15
CA ASP A 438 30.23 35.69 7.49
C ASP A 438 30.69 36.78 6.52
N PHE A 439 29.71 37.43 5.87
CA PHE A 439 29.94 38.59 4.97
C PHE A 439 29.57 39.91 5.65
N GLY A 440 29.57 39.92 6.97
CA GLY A 440 29.21 41.10 7.79
C GLY A 440 27.75 41.49 7.68
N LYS A 441 27.46 42.74 7.37
CA LYS A 441 26.09 43.27 7.21
C LYS A 441 25.30 42.60 6.08
N HIS A 442 25.97 41.93 5.14
CA HIS A 442 25.30 41.26 4.02
C HIS A 442 24.75 39.90 4.40
N GLY A 443 25.19 39.31 5.52
CA GLY A 443 24.68 38.02 5.97
C GLY A 443 25.73 36.92 6.08
N THR A 444 25.28 35.66 6.13
CA THR A 444 26.15 34.48 6.27
C THR A 444 25.74 33.42 5.26
N GLY A 445 26.66 33.02 4.38
CA GLY A 445 26.47 31.89 3.47
C GLY A 445 27.01 30.59 4.08
N TYR A 446 26.43 29.45 3.71
CA TYR A 446 26.95 28.15 4.14
C TYR A 446 26.80 27.08 3.05
N VAL A 447 27.66 26.07 3.16
CA VAL A 447 27.60 24.82 2.40
C VAL A 447 27.82 23.67 3.36
N GLY A 448 27.22 22.51 3.08
CA GLY A 448 27.36 21.36 3.95
C GLY A 448 27.18 20.02 3.22
N MET A 449 27.61 18.98 3.91
CA MET A 449 27.47 17.58 3.46
C MET A 449 27.05 16.73 4.66
N THR A 450 26.22 15.74 4.39
CA THR A 450 25.72 14.83 5.42
C THR A 450 25.60 13.43 4.84
N TYR A 451 25.97 12.43 5.64
CA TYR A 451 25.63 11.03 5.43
C TYR A 451 24.60 10.61 6.47
N GLU A 452 23.58 9.91 6.01
CA GLU A 452 22.52 9.36 6.84
C GLU A 452 22.32 7.88 6.55
N TYR A 453 22.08 7.08 7.60
CA TYR A 453 21.66 5.70 7.49
C TYR A 453 20.37 5.50 8.26
N GLU A 454 19.33 4.99 7.59
CA GLU A 454 18.08 4.52 8.17
C GLU A 454 18.23 3.03 8.51
N PHE A 455 18.10 2.68 9.79
CA PHE A 455 18.28 1.31 10.28
C PHE A 455 17.02 0.45 10.16
N ASP A 456 15.84 1.08 10.10
CA ASP A 456 14.55 0.41 9.96
C ASP A 456 13.66 1.18 8.96
N GLY A 457 12.48 1.65 9.34
CA GLY A 457 11.54 2.31 8.44
C GLY A 457 10.79 1.33 7.55
N THR A 458 10.57 0.12 8.06
CA THR A 458 9.85 -0.95 7.36
C THR A 458 8.39 -0.95 7.79
N ALA A 459 7.49 -0.75 6.83
CA ALA A 459 6.06 -0.87 7.06
C ALA A 459 5.62 -2.31 6.83
N ARG A 460 4.89 -2.87 7.80
CA ARG A 460 4.37 -4.24 7.78
C ARG A 460 2.87 -4.23 7.95
N ALA A 461 2.23 -5.22 7.34
CA ALA A 461 0.80 -5.44 7.53
C ALA A 461 0.46 -6.93 7.38
N THR A 462 -0.71 -7.29 7.90
CA THR A 462 -1.35 -8.56 7.59
C THR A 462 -2.72 -8.31 6.98
N VAL A 463 -3.14 -9.21 6.11
CA VAL A 463 -4.49 -9.28 5.57
C VAL A 463 -4.97 -10.73 5.70
N LYS A 464 -6.11 -10.94 6.35
CA LYS A 464 -6.64 -12.27 6.67
C LYS A 464 -5.60 -13.18 7.38
N GLY A 465 -4.76 -12.59 8.24
CA GLY A 465 -3.70 -13.30 8.96
C GLY A 465 -2.44 -13.64 8.13
N LEU A 466 -2.36 -13.20 6.88
CA LEU A 466 -1.20 -13.40 6.01
C LEU A 466 -0.36 -12.12 5.93
N SER A 467 0.95 -12.24 6.09
CA SER A 467 1.87 -11.10 5.98
C SER A 467 1.97 -10.61 4.53
N THR A 468 1.81 -9.31 4.34
CA THR A 468 1.98 -8.66 3.02
C THR A 468 3.46 -8.38 2.74
N PRO A 469 3.86 -8.16 1.47
CA PRO A 469 5.18 -7.63 1.17
C PRO A 469 5.39 -6.28 1.86
N SER A 470 6.56 -6.10 2.48
CA SER A 470 6.85 -4.98 3.38
C SER A 470 7.70 -3.91 2.70
N PRO A 471 7.14 -2.75 2.35
CA PRO A 471 7.93 -1.63 1.87
C PRO A 471 8.86 -1.10 2.96
N SER A 472 10.11 -0.77 2.60
CA SER A 472 11.10 -0.31 3.57
C SER A 472 11.91 0.86 3.03
N ILE A 473 12.06 1.89 3.86
CA ILE A 473 12.94 3.04 3.58
C ILE A 473 14.34 2.88 4.18
N LYS A 474 14.67 1.71 4.75
CA LYS A 474 15.98 1.36 5.29
C LYS A 474 17.09 1.52 4.27
N GLY A 475 18.19 2.14 4.67
CA GLY A 475 19.41 2.26 3.84
C GLY A 475 20.10 3.61 3.91
N SER A 476 21.10 3.78 3.07
CA SER A 476 22.00 4.93 3.04
C SER A 476 21.50 6.06 2.17
N SER A 477 21.75 7.29 2.61
CA SER A 477 21.55 8.49 1.79
C SER A 477 22.63 9.52 2.09
N GLY A 478 23.02 10.28 1.07
CA GLY A 478 23.88 11.44 1.20
C GLY A 478 23.11 12.73 0.92
N MET A 479 23.52 13.83 1.54
CA MET A 479 22.91 15.14 1.33
C MET A 479 23.99 16.19 1.12
N PHE A 480 23.76 17.07 0.16
CA PHE A 480 24.47 18.33 -0.02
C PHE A 480 23.54 19.47 0.29
N GLU A 481 24.02 20.47 1.01
CA GLU A 481 23.25 21.66 1.31
C GLU A 481 24.00 22.93 0.95
N ILE A 482 23.22 23.96 0.59
CA ILE A 482 23.68 25.33 0.43
C ILE A 482 22.60 26.25 1.00
N GLY A 483 23.02 27.33 1.65
CA GLY A 483 22.06 28.31 2.13
C GLY A 483 22.68 29.65 2.47
N TYR A 484 21.79 30.58 2.79
CA TYR A 484 22.17 31.95 3.06
C TYR A 484 21.25 32.55 4.13
N VAL A 485 21.85 33.17 5.14
CA VAL A 485 21.16 33.93 6.19
C VAL A 485 21.28 35.41 5.88
N LEU A 486 20.18 36.02 5.54
CA LEU A 486 20.04 37.48 5.43
C LEU A 486 19.91 38.07 6.83
N LYS A 487 20.83 38.92 7.23
CA LYS A 487 20.78 39.61 8.53
C LYS A 487 20.03 40.92 8.39
N ALA A 488 19.12 41.20 9.32
CA ALA A 488 18.48 42.49 9.40
C ALA A 488 19.43 43.55 9.94
N ASP A 489 19.27 44.78 9.49
CA ASP A 489 19.96 45.95 10.06
C ASP A 489 19.30 46.34 11.40
N GLY A 490 20.06 46.31 12.50
CA GLY A 490 19.63 46.75 13.84
C GLY A 490 19.35 45.60 14.83
N GLU A 491 19.18 45.97 16.11
CA GLU A 491 18.99 45.02 17.22
C GLU A 491 17.60 44.36 17.21
N ASN A 492 16.58 45.00 16.61
CA ASN A 492 15.19 44.54 16.54
C ASN A 492 14.79 44.12 15.13
N GLY A 493 15.66 43.40 14.42
CA GLY A 493 15.42 43.00 13.03
C GLY A 493 14.98 41.57 12.89
N THR A 494 14.54 41.21 11.67
CA THR A 494 14.15 39.86 11.31
C THR A 494 15.22 39.25 10.41
N ASP A 495 15.91 38.21 10.88
CA ASP A 495 16.80 37.43 10.03
C ASP A 495 16.00 36.42 9.22
N ILE A 496 16.36 36.24 7.93
CA ILE A 496 15.74 35.25 7.04
C ILE A 496 16.81 34.28 6.55
N GLU A 497 16.60 33.00 6.77
CA GLU A 497 17.45 31.95 6.21
C GLU A 497 16.75 31.28 5.04
N LEU A 498 17.47 31.13 3.92
CA LEU A 498 17.08 30.38 2.75
C LEU A 498 18.03 29.18 2.61
N GLY A 499 17.49 27.99 2.52
CA GLY A 499 18.29 26.77 2.38
C GLY A 499 17.78 25.89 1.24
N LEU A 500 18.70 25.17 0.61
CA LEU A 500 18.43 24.17 -0.40
C LEU A 500 19.25 22.93 -0.08
N GLN A 501 18.61 21.77 -0.11
CA GLN A 501 19.24 20.47 0.13
C GLN A 501 18.96 19.55 -1.04
N ASN A 502 19.96 18.81 -1.49
CA ASN A 502 19.84 17.76 -2.48
C ASN A 502 20.24 16.42 -1.85
N TRP A 503 19.36 15.45 -1.93
CA TRP A 503 19.51 14.12 -1.38
C TRP A 503 19.75 13.09 -2.48
N LEU A 504 20.62 12.13 -2.22
CA LEU A 504 21.00 11.03 -3.12
C LEU A 504 21.05 9.72 -2.33
N GLY A 505 20.58 8.61 -2.92
CA GLY A 505 20.67 7.29 -2.29
C GLY A 505 19.32 6.60 -2.11
N LYS A 506 19.05 6.10 -0.90
CA LYS A 506 17.77 5.44 -0.55
C LYS A 506 16.61 6.42 -0.61
N LYS A 507 16.79 7.62 -0.07
CA LYS A 507 15.96 8.78 -0.35
C LYS A 507 16.72 9.74 -1.29
N GLN A 508 16.04 10.28 -2.27
CA GLN A 508 16.62 11.18 -3.26
C GLN A 508 15.64 12.28 -3.63
N GLY A 509 16.14 13.47 -3.90
CA GLY A 509 15.32 14.61 -4.27
C GLY A 509 15.84 15.93 -3.71
N VAL A 510 14.99 16.93 -3.73
CA VAL A 510 15.34 18.30 -3.32
C VAL A 510 14.35 18.80 -2.28
N THR A 511 14.90 19.43 -1.23
CA THR A 511 14.12 20.17 -0.25
C THR A 511 14.62 21.61 -0.16
N ALA A 512 13.71 22.55 -0.01
CA ALA A 512 14.00 23.95 0.25
C ALA A 512 13.48 24.34 1.63
N SER A 513 14.13 25.27 2.30
CA SER A 513 13.70 25.82 3.58
C SER A 513 13.68 27.35 3.54
N VAL A 514 12.69 27.92 4.22
CA VAL A 514 12.59 29.35 4.50
C VAL A 514 12.33 29.49 5.99
N ASN A 515 13.24 30.13 6.69
CA ASN A 515 13.19 30.26 8.13
C ASN A 515 13.24 31.73 8.53
N VAL A 516 12.59 32.05 9.62
CA VAL A 516 12.48 33.42 10.12
C VAL A 516 12.83 33.45 11.58
N VAL A 517 13.74 34.32 11.95
CA VAL A 517 14.14 34.58 13.33
C VAL A 517 13.83 36.03 13.66
N PHE A 518 12.89 36.24 14.59
CA PHE A 518 12.54 37.55 15.09
C PHE A 518 13.45 37.92 16.25
N LYS A 519 14.02 39.14 16.22
CA LYS A 519 14.80 39.72 17.30
C LYS A 519 13.99 40.87 17.86
N PHE A 520 13.69 40.85 19.15
CA PHE A 520 12.93 41.85 19.85
C PHE A 520 13.78 42.57 20.90
#